data_6d5b8813f80c6f127350c75f6f2b2257
#
_entry.id   6d5b8813f80c6f127350c75f6f2b2257
#
_cell.length_a   1.000
_cell.length_b   1.000
_cell.length_c   1.000
_cell.angle_alpha   90.00
_cell.angle_beta   90.00
_cell.angle_gamma   90.00
#
_symmetry.space_group_name_H-M   'P 1'
#
loop_
_entity.id
_entity.type
_entity.pdbx_description
1 polymer ?
#
loop_
_entity_poly.entity_id
_entity_poly.type
_entity_poly.pdbx_seq_one_letter_code
_entity_poly.pdbx_strand_id
1 'polypeptide(L)' 'MANLTHLFKVGQKVRCNMDGTFYSGTIKETYADHIIVDIPEICDHCYFEEGFNMDCVYPEYNF' A
#
# COMPACT_ATOMS: atom_id res chain seq x y z
N MET A 1 10.49 8.94 -12.96
CA MET A 1 9.28 8.28 -12.51
C MET A 1 9.65 7.15 -11.54
N ALA A 2 9.02 7.10 -10.39
CA ALA A 2 9.32 6.08 -9.40
C ALA A 2 8.78 4.72 -9.84
N ASN A 3 9.56 3.67 -9.58
CA ASN A 3 9.12 2.30 -9.80
C ASN A 3 8.71 1.75 -8.44
N LEU A 4 7.43 1.44 -8.27
CA LEU A 4 6.90 1.03 -6.98
C LEU A 4 7.49 -0.28 -6.47
N THR A 5 8.02 -1.11 -7.35
CA THR A 5 8.69 -2.34 -6.93
C THR A 5 9.97 -2.05 -6.14
N HIS A 6 10.52 -0.83 -6.27
CA HIS A 6 11.69 -0.40 -5.50
C HIS A 6 11.30 0.27 -4.19
N LEU A 7 10.07 0.75 -4.08
CA LEU A 7 9.60 1.46 -2.89
C LEU A 7 8.88 0.53 -1.91
N PHE A 8 8.21 -0.48 -2.43
CA PHE A 8 7.42 -1.41 -1.64
C PHE A 8 7.80 -2.84 -2.01
N LYS A 9 7.72 -3.73 -1.02
CA LYS A 9 8.04 -5.15 -1.21
C LYS A 9 6.88 -6.00 -0.74
N VAL A 10 6.69 -7.14 -1.40
CA VAL A 10 5.69 -8.13 -0.98
C VAL A 10 5.98 -8.54 0.46
N GLY A 11 4.95 -8.53 1.28
CA GLY A 11 5.07 -8.86 2.71
C GLY A 11 5.38 -7.66 3.59
N GLN A 12 5.63 -6.48 3.00
CA GLN A 12 5.92 -5.28 3.78
C GLN A 12 4.65 -4.77 4.45
N LYS A 13 4.80 -4.30 5.70
CA LYS A 13 3.70 -3.68 6.43
C LYS A 13 3.54 -2.24 6.02
N VAL A 14 2.30 -1.82 5.80
CA VAL A 14 1.99 -0.44 5.43
C VAL A 14 0.76 0.02 6.18
N ARG A 15 0.54 1.34 6.20
CA ARG A 15 -0.68 1.95 6.70
C ARG A 15 -1.35 2.69 5.56
N CYS A 16 -2.66 2.54 5.48
CA CYS A 16 -3.45 3.18 4.44
C CYS A 16 -4.44 4.13 5.07
N ASN A 17 -4.43 5.38 4.61
CA ASN A 17 -5.36 6.39 5.10
C ASN A 17 -6.61 6.36 4.21
N MET A 18 -7.71 5.90 4.78
CA MET A 18 -8.99 5.82 4.10
C MET A 18 -9.97 6.74 4.82
N ASP A 19 -10.30 7.86 4.21
CA ASP A 19 -11.25 8.82 4.80
C ASP A 19 -10.84 9.28 6.20
N GLY A 20 -9.56 9.50 6.40
CA GLY A 20 -9.05 9.97 7.69
C GLY A 20 -8.81 8.88 8.70
N THR A 21 -9.11 7.63 8.38
CA THR A 21 -8.85 6.49 9.25
C THR A 21 -7.68 5.68 8.69
N PHE A 22 -6.73 5.36 9.57
CA PHE A 22 -5.58 4.56 9.18
C PHE A 22 -5.86 3.07 9.43
N TYR A 23 -5.63 2.28 8.40
CA TYR A 23 -5.76 0.82 8.49
C TYR A 23 -4.39 0.18 8.26
N SER A 24 -4.11 -0.87 9.00
CA SER A 24 -2.89 -1.64 8.81
C SER A 24 -3.09 -2.63 7.67
N GLY A 25 -2.10 -2.71 6.78
CA GLY A 25 -2.16 -3.63 5.67
C GLY A 25 -0.81 -4.27 5.40
N THR A 26 -0.80 -5.24 4.52
CA THR A 26 0.41 -5.92 4.09
C THR A 26 0.44 -5.94 2.57
N ILE A 27 1.58 -5.60 1.99
CA ILE A 27 1.74 -5.60 0.54
C ILE A 27 1.60 -7.02 0.03
N LYS A 28 0.67 -7.23 -0.86
CA LYS A 28 0.38 -8.55 -1.45
C LYS A 28 1.10 -8.72 -2.77
N GLU A 29 1.11 -7.68 -3.61
CA GLU A 29 1.79 -7.68 -4.90
C GLU A 29 2.32 -6.28 -5.19
N THR A 30 3.42 -6.21 -5.93
CA THR A 30 3.98 -4.93 -6.35
C THR A 30 4.21 -4.93 -7.85
N TYR A 31 3.92 -3.78 -8.47
CA TYR A 31 4.13 -3.54 -9.88
C TYR A 31 4.77 -2.17 -10.06
N ALA A 32 5.17 -1.83 -11.28
CA ALA A 32 5.88 -0.57 -11.52
C ALA A 32 5.02 0.65 -11.18
N ASP A 33 3.73 0.58 -11.44
CA ASP A 33 2.82 1.73 -11.31
C ASP A 33 1.70 1.52 -10.29
N HIS A 34 1.63 0.36 -9.65
CA HIS A 34 0.58 0.11 -8.65
C HIS A 34 1.00 -0.99 -7.69
N ILE A 35 0.27 -1.09 -6.59
CA ILE A 35 0.47 -2.16 -5.61
C ILE A 35 -0.89 -2.71 -5.19
N ILE A 36 -0.88 -3.95 -4.74
CA ILE A 36 -2.06 -4.60 -4.16
C ILE A 36 -1.77 -4.82 -2.69
N VAL A 37 -2.68 -4.36 -1.84
CA VAL A 37 -2.50 -4.40 -0.39
C VAL A 37 -3.62 -5.23 0.23
N ASP A 38 -3.25 -6.11 1.13
CA ASP A 38 -4.19 -6.87 1.94
C ASP A 38 -4.48 -6.05 3.20
N ILE A 39 -5.69 -5.51 3.29
CA ILE A 39 -6.16 -4.77 4.47
C ILE A 39 -7.29 -5.59 5.08
N PRO A 40 -7.03 -6.37 6.12
CA PRO A 40 -8.03 -7.31 6.66
C PRO A 40 -9.35 -6.67 7.05
N GLU A 41 -9.32 -5.40 7.46
CA GLU A 41 -10.53 -4.69 7.87
C GLU A 41 -11.37 -4.22 6.69
N ILE A 42 -10.84 -4.25 5.48
CA ILE A 42 -11.53 -3.80 4.27
C ILE A 42 -11.68 -4.94 3.29
N CYS A 43 -10.56 -5.38 2.71
CA CYS A 43 -10.56 -6.52 1.80
C CYS A 43 -9.11 -6.95 1.57
N ASP A 44 -8.94 -8.12 0.98
CA ASP A 44 -7.60 -8.68 0.76
C ASP A 44 -7.02 -8.28 -0.60
N HIS A 45 -7.63 -7.32 -1.28
CA HIS A 45 -7.19 -6.92 -2.61
C HIS A 45 -7.47 -5.45 -2.85
N CYS A 46 -6.77 -4.58 -2.10
CA CYS A 46 -6.92 -3.15 -2.23
C CYS A 46 -5.91 -2.63 -3.26
N TYR A 47 -6.41 -1.94 -4.27
CA TYR A 47 -5.61 -1.44 -5.39
C TYR A 47 -5.19 0.00 -5.14
N PHE A 48 -3.88 0.26 -5.24
CA PHE A 48 -3.33 1.61 -5.11
C PHE A 48 -2.43 1.88 -6.30
N GLU A 49 -2.73 2.95 -7.02
CA GLU A 49 -2.02 3.30 -8.24
C GLU A 49 -1.30 4.63 -8.11
N GLU A 50 -0.07 4.70 -8.62
CA GLU A 50 0.70 5.94 -8.64
C GLU A 50 -0.06 7.00 -9.44
N GLY A 51 -0.16 8.19 -8.85
CA GLY A 51 -0.88 9.29 -9.48
C GLY A 51 -2.38 9.27 -9.26
N PHE A 52 -2.90 8.29 -8.53
CA PHE A 52 -4.32 8.19 -8.23
C PHE A 52 -4.56 8.17 -6.72
N ASN A 53 -4.32 7.06 -6.06
CA ASN A 53 -4.57 6.93 -4.62
C ASN A 53 -3.34 6.47 -3.83
N MET A 54 -2.17 6.48 -4.44
CA MET A 54 -0.95 6.03 -3.77
C MET A 54 -0.58 6.91 -2.58
N ASP A 55 -1.00 8.17 -2.59
CA ASP A 55 -0.71 9.09 -1.49
C ASP A 55 -1.34 8.64 -0.17
N CYS A 56 -2.27 7.72 -0.22
CA CYS A 56 -2.92 7.20 0.97
C CYS A 56 -2.12 6.08 1.64
N VAL A 57 -1.05 5.61 1.01
CA VAL A 57 -0.28 4.47 1.52
C VAL A 57 1.03 4.98 2.11
N TYR A 58 1.28 4.61 3.36
CA TYR A 58 2.49 4.99 4.08
C TYR A 58 3.22 3.73 4.53
N PRO A 59 4.52 3.63 4.23
CA PRO A 59 5.30 2.51 4.73
C PRO A 59 5.29 2.50 6.26
N GLU A 60 5.10 1.34 6.85
CA GLU A 60 5.16 1.20 8.29
C GLU A 60 6.57 0.77 8.66
N TYR A 61 7.36 1.73 9.12
CA TYR A 61 8.71 1.44 9.53
C TYR A 61 8.72 0.89 10.95
N ASN A 62 9.74 0.14 11.23
CA ASN A 62 9.94 -0.39 12.56
C ASN A 62 10.46 0.74 13.47
N PHE A 63 9.60 1.23 14.32
CA PHE A 63 9.94 2.31 15.24
C PHE A 63 10.46 1.80 16.55
#